data_ee428d97523e43e20dba98ffc6156c41
#
_entry.id   ee428d97523e43e20dba98ffc6156c41
#
_cell.length_a   1.000
_cell.length_b   1.000
_cell.length_c   1.000
_cell.angle_alpha   90.00
_cell.angle_beta   90.00
_cell.angle_gamma   90.00
#
_symmetry.space_group_name_H-M   'P 1'
#
loop_
_entity.id
_entity.type
_entity.pdbx_description
1 polymer ?
#
loop_
_entity_poly.entity_id
_entity_poly.type
_entity_poly.pdbx_seq_one_letter_code
_entity_poly.pdbx_strand_id
1 'polypeptide(L)'
;GNHYFKHKYYGIQLGLDHVFNKEDGGSWILGAGLTYTHGKTDLRNSGSGKNWLGSVSLYGVKKFNNDAYLDIIFKASRIHHDYTAISNKMRYLSKGKYHTYAYQIGAEFGKKFMVNDEWYIDPQLQLNYGRIKGTKCRTSSDINVRTSGLNNLIGRAGIAVVREFKEGRAFVK
;
A
#
# COMPACT_ATOMS: atom_id res chain seq x y z
N GLY A 1 -11.09 -32.58 10.52
CA GLY A 1 -9.82 -31.94 10.73
C GLY A 1 -9.96 -30.46 11.06
N ASN A 2 -9.64 -30.12 12.26
CA ASN A 2 -9.75 -28.75 12.71
C ASN A 2 -8.46 -28.01 12.41
N HIS A 3 -8.44 -27.33 11.26
CA HIS A 3 -7.36 -26.42 10.96
C HIS A 3 -7.72 -25.06 11.55
N TYR A 4 -6.94 -24.66 12.52
CA TYR A 4 -7.11 -23.40 13.20
C TYR A 4 -5.88 -22.56 12.93
N PHE A 5 -6.08 -21.31 12.51
CA PHE A 5 -4.97 -20.37 12.44
C PHE A 5 -5.36 -19.03 13.05
N LYS A 6 -4.39 -18.36 13.61
CA LYS A 6 -4.55 -17.09 14.27
C LYS A 6 -3.53 -16.10 13.76
N HIS A 7 -3.99 -14.94 13.29
CA HIS A 7 -3.14 -13.83 12.88
C HIS A 7 -3.19 -12.73 13.91
N LYS A 8 -2.03 -12.20 14.23
CA LYS A 8 -1.91 -10.98 15.04
C LYS A 8 -1.01 -10.00 14.31
N TYR A 9 -1.50 -8.78 14.12
CA TYR A 9 -0.75 -7.71 13.47
C TYR A 9 -0.77 -6.48 14.33
N TYR A 10 0.36 -5.81 14.39
CA TYR A 10 0.46 -4.48 14.95
C TYR A 10 1.52 -3.70 14.20
N GLY A 11 1.35 -2.39 14.14
CA GLY A 11 2.22 -1.57 13.35
C GLY A 11 2.24 -0.13 13.80
N ILE A 12 3.24 0.57 13.31
CA ILE A 12 3.44 1.99 13.55
C ILE A 12 3.60 2.65 12.18
N GLN A 13 2.92 3.79 12.01
CA GLN A 13 3.04 4.61 10.82
C GLN A 13 3.36 6.04 11.23
N LEU A 14 4.41 6.60 10.64
CA LEU A 14 4.85 7.96 10.87
C LEU A 14 4.94 8.67 9.54
N GLY A 15 4.52 9.93 9.51
CA GLY A 15 4.57 10.71 8.29
C GLY A 15 4.83 12.17 8.58
N LEU A 16 5.46 12.84 7.63
CA LEU A 16 5.71 14.27 7.63
C LEU A 16 5.39 14.82 6.26
N ASP A 17 4.73 15.95 6.21
CA ASP A 17 4.52 16.66 4.96
C ASP A 17 4.71 18.16 5.13
N HIS A 18 4.89 18.85 4.01
CA HIS A 18 5.03 20.28 3.97
C HIS A 18 4.26 20.84 2.79
N VAL A 19 3.56 21.93 3.00
CA VAL A 19 2.77 22.61 1.99
C VAL A 19 3.56 23.78 1.46
N PHE A 20 3.75 23.85 0.13
CA PHE A 20 4.37 24.96 -0.56
C PHE A 20 3.31 25.69 -1.36
N ASN A 21 3.10 26.96 -1.08
CA ASN A 21 2.18 27.80 -1.82
C ASN A 21 2.96 28.70 -2.77
N LYS A 22 2.54 28.72 -4.05
CA LYS A 22 3.13 29.60 -5.05
C LYS A 22 2.29 30.88 -5.17
N GLU A 23 2.93 31.97 -5.55
CA GLU A 23 2.29 33.27 -5.76
C GLU A 23 1.23 33.24 -6.86
N ASP A 24 1.37 32.34 -7.84
CA ASP A 24 0.42 32.15 -8.93
C ASP A 24 -0.84 31.37 -8.56
N GLY A 25 -1.02 31.04 -7.27
CA GLY A 25 -2.19 30.35 -6.77
C GLY A 25 -2.12 28.83 -6.80
N GLY A 26 -1.08 28.23 -7.36
CA GLY A 26 -0.85 26.81 -7.29
C GLY A 26 -0.22 26.41 -5.95
N SER A 27 -0.45 25.18 -5.52
CA SER A 27 0.16 24.67 -4.29
C SER A 27 0.74 23.27 -4.49
N TRP A 28 1.79 22.98 -3.74
CA TRP A 28 2.42 21.69 -3.67
C TRP A 28 2.40 21.17 -2.25
N ILE A 29 2.12 19.90 -2.08
CA ILE A 29 2.31 19.19 -0.82
C ILE A 29 3.31 18.09 -1.09
N LEU A 30 4.41 18.07 -0.35
CA LEU A 30 5.41 17.02 -0.44
C LEU A 30 5.52 16.35 0.91
N GLY A 31 5.56 15.04 0.91
CA GLY A 31 5.61 14.29 2.15
C GLY A 31 6.39 13.00 2.05
N ALA A 32 6.73 12.48 3.21
CA ALA A 32 7.40 11.20 3.37
C ALA A 32 6.78 10.44 4.53
N GLY A 33 6.75 9.13 4.43
CA GLY A 33 6.19 8.28 5.47
C GLY A 33 7.05 7.07 5.72
N LEU A 34 6.99 6.57 6.94
CA LEU A 34 7.60 5.32 7.37
C LEU A 34 6.52 4.44 7.97
N THR A 35 6.54 3.17 7.61
CA THR A 35 5.61 2.20 8.16
C THR A 35 6.40 0.98 8.63
N TYR A 36 6.07 0.49 9.80
CA TYR A 36 6.60 -0.75 10.33
C TYR A 36 5.46 -1.60 10.84
N THR A 37 5.36 -2.83 10.37
CA THR A 37 4.33 -3.77 10.77
C THR A 37 4.97 -5.09 11.16
N HIS A 38 4.51 -5.66 12.25
CA HIS A 38 4.92 -6.98 12.73
C HIS A 38 3.70 -7.88 12.79
N GLY A 39 3.82 -9.08 12.23
CA GLY A 39 2.76 -10.06 12.24
C GLY A 39 3.22 -11.41 12.73
N LYS A 40 2.32 -12.14 13.36
CA LYS A 40 2.51 -13.54 13.76
C LYS A 40 1.35 -14.36 13.25
N THR A 41 1.67 -15.54 12.74
CA THR A 41 0.70 -16.52 12.31
C THR A 41 0.96 -17.84 13.03
N ASP A 42 -0.04 -18.35 13.72
CA ASP A 42 0.02 -19.64 14.37
C ASP A 42 -0.94 -20.59 13.67
N LEU A 43 -0.41 -21.70 13.17
CA LEU A 43 -1.17 -22.78 12.59
C LEU A 43 -1.17 -23.94 13.60
N ARG A 44 -2.34 -24.24 14.15
CA ARG A 44 -2.44 -25.32 15.12
C ARG A 44 -1.99 -26.65 14.52
N ASN A 45 -0.98 -27.26 15.12
CA ASN A 45 -0.37 -28.54 14.71
C ASN A 45 0.37 -28.50 13.35
N SER A 46 0.50 -27.35 12.69
CA SER A 46 1.13 -27.26 11.37
C SER A 46 2.32 -26.34 11.31
N GLY A 47 2.49 -25.44 12.27
CA GLY A 47 3.62 -24.54 12.32
C GLY A 47 3.28 -23.13 12.73
N SER A 48 4.24 -22.24 12.60
CA SER A 48 4.10 -20.83 12.92
C SER A 48 4.92 -19.98 11.96
N GLY A 49 4.55 -18.72 11.88
CA GLY A 49 5.26 -17.74 11.06
C GLY A 49 5.30 -16.38 11.72
N LYS A 50 6.37 -15.66 11.45
CA LYS A 50 6.53 -14.27 11.84
C LYS A 50 6.92 -13.48 10.61
N ASN A 51 6.37 -12.30 10.48
CA ASN A 51 6.76 -11.41 9.39
C ASN A 51 6.90 -9.98 9.89
N TRP A 52 7.82 -9.25 9.27
CA TRP A 52 8.03 -7.84 9.48
C TRP A 52 7.95 -7.14 8.15
N LEU A 53 7.24 -6.03 8.11
CA LEU A 53 7.16 -5.15 6.96
C LEU A 53 7.73 -3.80 7.36
N GLY A 54 8.75 -3.36 6.66
CA GLY A 54 9.22 -1.99 6.75
C GLY A 54 9.00 -1.31 5.42
N SER A 55 8.44 -0.11 5.40
CA SER A 55 8.24 0.63 4.16
C SER A 55 8.53 2.11 4.32
N VAL A 56 8.99 2.69 3.21
CA VAL A 56 9.23 4.11 3.06
C VAL A 56 8.34 4.60 1.92
N SER A 57 7.64 5.68 2.12
CA SER A 57 6.82 6.29 1.10
C SER A 57 7.23 7.74 0.89
N LEU A 58 7.19 8.16 -0.38
CA LEU A 58 7.34 9.56 -0.78
C LEU A 58 6.09 9.91 -1.57
N TYR A 59 5.51 11.07 -1.30
CA TYR A 59 4.33 11.49 -2.03
C TYR A 59 4.37 12.97 -2.32
N GLY A 60 3.73 13.32 -3.42
CA GLY A 60 3.57 14.69 -3.82
C GLY A 60 2.16 14.93 -4.35
N VAL A 61 1.60 16.06 -3.99
CA VAL A 61 0.30 16.51 -4.48
C VAL A 61 0.51 17.89 -5.06
N LYS A 62 0.11 18.07 -6.32
CA LYS A 62 0.10 19.37 -6.96
C LYS A 62 -1.33 19.79 -7.19
N LYS A 63 -1.70 20.96 -6.68
CA LYS A 63 -2.99 21.59 -6.94
C LYS A 63 -2.78 22.73 -7.92
N PHE A 64 -3.55 22.69 -9.02
CA PHE A 64 -3.49 23.70 -10.06
C PHE A 64 -4.56 24.76 -9.83
N ASN A 65 -4.41 25.92 -10.46
CA ASN A 65 -5.36 27.03 -10.31
C ASN A 65 -6.75 26.75 -10.88
N ASN A 66 -6.87 25.78 -11.78
CA ASN A 66 -8.11 25.44 -12.48
C ASN A 66 -8.88 24.29 -11.82
N ASP A 67 -8.66 24.07 -10.52
CA ASP A 67 -9.27 22.98 -9.74
C ASP A 67 -8.83 21.58 -10.17
N ALA A 68 -7.77 21.47 -10.91
CA ALA A 68 -7.12 20.19 -11.22
C ALA A 68 -6.11 19.85 -10.14
N TYR A 69 -5.85 18.55 -9.96
CA TYR A 69 -4.82 18.07 -9.05
C TYR A 69 -4.08 16.85 -9.64
N LEU A 70 -2.86 16.68 -9.20
CA LEU A 70 -2.04 15.53 -9.54
C LEU A 70 -1.41 14.98 -8.25
N ASP A 71 -1.70 13.73 -7.92
CA ASP A 71 -1.12 13.03 -6.80
C ASP A 71 -0.14 11.99 -7.32
N ILE A 72 1.04 11.94 -6.75
CA ILE A 72 2.04 10.92 -7.06
C ILE A 72 2.52 10.32 -5.74
N ILE A 73 2.56 9.00 -5.68
CA ILE A 73 3.10 8.28 -4.52
C ILE A 73 4.10 7.25 -4.99
N PHE A 74 5.21 7.16 -4.28
CA PHE A 74 6.19 6.09 -4.42
C PHE A 74 6.35 5.40 -3.08
N LYS A 75 6.31 4.07 -3.08
CA LYS A 75 6.48 3.28 -1.87
C LYS A 75 7.45 2.13 -2.13
N ALA A 76 8.43 1.99 -1.25
CA ALA A 76 9.35 0.87 -1.24
C ALA A 76 9.18 0.11 0.07
N SER A 77 9.08 -1.21 -0.02
CA SER A 77 8.82 -2.06 1.13
C SER A 77 9.81 -3.22 1.16
N ARG A 78 10.22 -3.58 2.36
CA ARG A 78 10.98 -4.80 2.61
C ARG A 78 10.17 -5.65 3.57
N ILE A 79 9.94 -6.88 3.16
CA ILE A 79 9.19 -7.86 3.94
C ILE A 79 10.14 -8.97 4.34
N HIS A 80 10.21 -9.25 5.62
CA HIS A 80 10.98 -10.36 6.15
C HIS A 80 10.03 -11.42 6.67
N HIS A 81 10.25 -12.66 6.29
CA HIS A 81 9.45 -13.81 6.70
C HIS A 81 10.32 -14.84 7.39
N ASP A 82 9.90 -15.24 8.57
CA ASP A 82 10.42 -16.41 9.29
C ASP A 82 9.27 -17.40 9.44
N TYR A 83 9.50 -18.64 9.12
CA TYR A 83 8.46 -19.66 9.30
C TYR A 83 9.05 -20.97 9.86
N THR A 84 8.20 -21.70 10.55
CA THR A 84 8.45 -23.04 11.03
C THR A 84 7.28 -23.91 10.60
N ALA A 85 7.52 -24.93 9.82
CA ALA A 85 6.50 -25.86 9.37
C ALA A 85 6.76 -27.25 9.95
N ILE A 86 5.70 -27.91 10.41
CA ILE A 86 5.76 -29.24 10.98
C ILE A 86 4.94 -30.18 10.11
N SER A 87 5.58 -31.26 9.63
CA SER A 87 4.85 -32.31 8.92
C SER A 87 4.43 -33.39 9.90
N ASN A 88 3.11 -33.57 10.06
CA ASN A 88 2.57 -34.55 11.00
C ASN A 88 2.83 -36.00 10.58
N LYS A 89 2.99 -36.26 9.29
CA LYS A 89 3.21 -37.63 8.80
C LYS A 89 4.62 -38.14 9.04
N MET A 90 5.60 -37.27 9.10
CA MET A 90 7.00 -37.65 9.21
C MET A 90 7.73 -37.03 10.41
N ARG A 91 7.02 -36.31 11.25
CA ARG A 91 7.58 -35.51 12.36
C ARG A 91 8.72 -34.63 11.91
N TYR A 92 8.55 -34.04 10.75
CA TYR A 92 9.57 -33.27 10.08
C TYR A 92 9.39 -31.79 10.38
N LEU A 93 10.46 -31.16 10.86
CA LEU A 93 10.49 -29.73 11.17
C LEU A 93 11.31 -29.01 10.11
N SER A 94 10.70 -28.05 9.42
CA SER A 94 11.39 -27.21 8.48
C SER A 94 11.29 -25.75 8.91
N LYS A 95 12.44 -25.08 8.94
CA LYS A 95 12.52 -23.64 9.22
C LYS A 95 13.04 -22.91 8.00
N GLY A 96 12.51 -21.74 7.74
CA GLY A 96 12.96 -20.93 6.62
C GLY A 96 12.91 -19.47 6.92
N LYS A 97 13.79 -18.71 6.26
CA LYS A 97 13.84 -17.25 6.31
C LYS A 97 13.98 -16.72 4.91
N TYR A 98 13.25 -15.65 4.59
CA TYR A 98 13.42 -14.97 3.31
C TYR A 98 13.03 -13.52 3.40
N HIS A 99 13.54 -12.73 2.45
CA HIS A 99 13.23 -11.33 2.30
C HIS A 99 12.60 -11.11 0.94
N THR A 100 11.61 -10.25 0.90
CA THR A 100 10.97 -9.82 -0.33
C THR A 100 10.97 -8.30 -0.37
N TYR A 101 11.28 -7.75 -1.54
CA TYR A 101 11.23 -6.31 -1.79
C TYR A 101 10.07 -6.01 -2.71
N ALA A 102 9.33 -4.97 -2.40
CA ALA A 102 8.21 -4.51 -3.21
C ALA A 102 8.35 -3.02 -3.47
N TYR A 103 8.06 -2.63 -4.70
CA TYR A 103 8.06 -1.24 -5.12
C TYR A 103 6.70 -0.91 -5.70
N GLN A 104 6.21 0.27 -5.39
CA GLN A 104 4.91 0.71 -5.88
C GLN A 104 5.01 2.18 -6.24
N ILE A 105 4.47 2.52 -7.40
CA ILE A 105 4.31 3.90 -7.82
C ILE A 105 2.87 4.10 -8.26
N GLY A 106 2.25 5.18 -7.81
CA GLY A 106 0.90 5.52 -8.16
C GLY A 106 0.79 6.97 -8.57
N ALA A 107 -0.12 7.25 -9.48
CA ALA A 107 -0.44 8.59 -9.89
C ALA A 107 -1.95 8.73 -10.03
N GLU A 108 -2.50 9.83 -9.56
CA GLU A 108 -3.91 10.16 -9.71
C GLU A 108 -4.02 11.58 -10.24
N PHE A 109 -4.79 11.74 -11.28
CA PHE A 109 -5.11 13.03 -11.85
C PHE A 109 -6.62 13.23 -11.81
N GLY A 110 -7.05 14.40 -11.36
CA GLY A 110 -8.45 14.74 -11.31
C GLY A 110 -8.67 16.23 -11.55
N LYS A 111 -9.87 16.56 -11.89
CA LYS A 111 -10.27 17.95 -12.06
C LYS A 111 -11.73 18.13 -11.66
N LYS A 112 -11.97 19.16 -10.86
CA LYS A 112 -13.30 19.54 -10.43
C LYS A 112 -13.96 20.40 -11.49
N PHE A 113 -15.16 20.01 -11.94
CA PHE A 113 -15.98 20.78 -12.87
C PHE A 113 -17.27 21.19 -12.19
N MET A 114 -17.52 22.48 -12.09
CA MET A 114 -18.77 23.00 -11.54
C MET A 114 -19.88 22.83 -12.57
N VAL A 115 -20.97 22.17 -12.17
CA VAL A 115 -22.18 22.05 -12.97
C VAL A 115 -23.08 23.25 -12.72
N ASN A 116 -23.22 23.65 -11.45
CA ASN A 116 -23.92 24.84 -11.01
C ASN A 116 -23.37 25.29 -9.64
N ASP A 117 -24.04 26.19 -8.96
CA ASP A 117 -23.56 26.72 -7.68
C ASP A 117 -23.50 25.70 -6.55
N GLU A 118 -24.22 24.59 -6.66
CA GLU A 118 -24.31 23.57 -5.63
C GLU A 118 -23.66 22.25 -6.00
N TRP A 119 -23.61 21.94 -7.30
CA TRP A 119 -23.14 20.62 -7.77
C TRP A 119 -21.87 20.74 -8.58
N TYR A 120 -20.97 19.77 -8.38
CA TYR A 120 -19.82 19.60 -9.24
C TYR A 120 -19.55 18.12 -9.49
N ILE A 121 -18.85 17.85 -10.57
CA ILE A 121 -18.33 16.52 -10.89
C ILE A 121 -16.81 16.53 -10.79
N ASP A 122 -16.25 15.43 -10.36
CA ASP A 122 -14.80 15.25 -10.20
C ASP A 122 -14.39 13.96 -10.91
N PRO A 123 -14.13 14.03 -12.22
CA PRO A 123 -13.57 12.88 -12.92
C PRO A 123 -12.13 12.64 -12.48
N GLN A 124 -11.77 11.39 -12.31
CA GLN A 124 -10.49 10.96 -11.79
C GLN A 124 -9.90 9.86 -12.66
N LEU A 125 -8.60 9.94 -12.89
CA LEU A 125 -7.84 8.91 -13.55
C LEU A 125 -6.70 8.49 -12.62
N GLN A 126 -6.57 7.19 -12.38
CA GLN A 126 -5.58 6.63 -11.48
C GLN A 126 -4.78 5.54 -12.20
N LEU A 127 -3.46 5.60 -12.05
CA LEU A 127 -2.57 4.57 -12.52
C LEU A 127 -1.70 4.09 -11.37
N ASN A 128 -1.62 2.78 -11.19
CA ASN A 128 -0.79 2.16 -10.16
C ASN A 128 0.08 1.09 -10.79
N TYR A 129 1.37 1.14 -10.53
CA TYR A 129 2.33 0.13 -10.94
C TYR A 129 2.99 -0.43 -9.68
N GLY A 130 3.00 -1.74 -9.57
CA GLY A 130 3.66 -2.43 -8.48
C GLY A 130 4.58 -3.51 -9.01
N ARG A 131 5.70 -3.70 -8.34
CA ARG A 131 6.64 -4.77 -8.62
C ARG A 131 7.07 -5.41 -7.31
N ILE A 132 6.94 -6.73 -7.25
CA ILE A 132 7.50 -7.55 -6.18
C ILE A 132 8.70 -8.26 -6.75
N LYS A 133 9.87 -8.01 -6.16
CA LYS A 133 11.10 -8.64 -6.60
C LYS A 133 11.15 -10.09 -6.13
N GLY A 134 11.52 -10.99 -7.01
CA GLY A 134 11.69 -12.39 -6.67
C GLY A 134 12.75 -12.59 -5.59
N THR A 135 12.58 -13.62 -4.79
CA THR A 135 13.48 -13.92 -3.68
C THR A 135 13.87 -15.39 -3.69
N LYS A 136 15.01 -15.67 -3.05
CA LYS A 136 15.47 -17.02 -2.77
C LYS A 136 15.28 -17.31 -1.30
N CYS A 137 14.72 -18.47 -1.01
CA CYS A 137 14.56 -18.96 0.35
C CYS A 137 15.29 -20.26 0.51
N ARG A 138 16.08 -20.38 1.59
CA ARG A 138 16.74 -21.63 1.96
C ARG A 138 16.11 -22.15 3.24
N THR A 139 15.65 -23.38 3.21
CA THR A 139 15.09 -24.04 4.38
C THR A 139 16.16 -24.82 5.12
N SER A 140 15.90 -25.16 6.39
CA SER A 140 16.79 -25.97 7.20
C SER A 140 16.93 -27.43 6.72
N SER A 141 16.08 -27.84 5.80
CA SER A 141 16.11 -29.17 5.18
C SER A 141 16.82 -29.19 3.83
N ASP A 142 17.64 -28.20 3.54
CA ASP A 142 18.43 -28.06 2.31
C ASP A 142 17.60 -27.94 1.02
N ILE A 143 16.34 -27.53 1.13
CA ILE A 143 15.49 -27.24 0.01
C ILE A 143 15.62 -25.74 -0.33
N ASN A 144 16.01 -25.44 -1.56
CA ASN A 144 16.07 -24.07 -2.05
C ASN A 144 14.75 -23.71 -2.75
N VAL A 145 14.11 -22.67 -2.28
CA VAL A 145 12.87 -22.16 -2.86
C VAL A 145 13.18 -20.84 -3.56
N ARG A 146 12.76 -20.73 -4.82
CA ARG A 146 12.84 -19.50 -5.60
C ARG A 146 11.44 -19.04 -5.96
N THR A 147 11.17 -17.76 -5.74
CA THR A 147 9.97 -17.12 -6.25
C THR A 147 10.34 -16.16 -7.37
N SER A 148 9.55 -16.15 -8.44
CA SER A 148 9.72 -15.19 -9.52
C SER A 148 9.16 -13.82 -9.13
N GLY A 149 9.72 -12.76 -9.71
CA GLY A 149 9.19 -11.42 -9.52
C GLY A 149 7.84 -11.25 -10.20
N LEU A 150 6.99 -10.41 -9.61
CA LEU A 150 5.66 -10.10 -10.12
C LEU A 150 5.57 -8.61 -10.42
N ASN A 151 4.99 -8.29 -11.58
CA ASN A 151 4.68 -6.91 -11.98
C ASN A 151 3.18 -6.76 -12.10
N ASN A 152 2.66 -5.63 -11.69
CA ASN A 152 1.24 -5.34 -11.75
C ASN A 152 1.02 -3.89 -12.16
N LEU A 153 0.24 -3.68 -13.21
CA LEU A 153 -0.17 -2.34 -13.65
C LEU A 153 -1.68 -2.28 -13.65
N ILE A 154 -2.23 -1.34 -12.90
CA ILE A 154 -3.68 -1.15 -12.78
C ILE A 154 -4.02 0.30 -13.12
N GLY A 155 -4.95 0.47 -14.05
CA GLY A 155 -5.55 1.75 -14.36
C GLY A 155 -6.99 1.78 -13.87
N ARG A 156 -7.43 2.91 -13.34
CA ARG A 156 -8.80 3.13 -12.90
C ARG A 156 -9.27 4.49 -13.36
N ALA A 157 -10.53 4.55 -13.79
CA ALA A 157 -11.19 5.82 -14.10
C ALA A 157 -12.49 5.87 -13.30
N GLY A 158 -12.80 7.03 -12.76
CA GLY A 158 -13.99 7.22 -11.96
C GLY A 158 -14.49 8.63 -12.04
N ILE A 159 -15.73 8.84 -11.61
CA ILE A 159 -16.36 10.13 -11.52
C ILE A 159 -17.04 10.23 -10.16
N ALA A 160 -16.70 11.27 -9.40
CA ALA A 160 -17.43 11.61 -8.19
C ALA A 160 -18.43 12.74 -8.52
N VAL A 161 -19.63 12.63 -7.97
CA VAL A 161 -20.65 13.67 -8.06
C VAL A 161 -20.85 14.22 -6.65
N VAL A 162 -20.64 15.51 -6.49
CA VAL A 162 -20.65 16.14 -5.17
C VAL A 162 -21.63 17.30 -5.15
N ARG A 163 -22.47 17.33 -4.13
CA ARG A 163 -23.34 18.46 -3.85
C ARG A 163 -22.82 19.20 -2.62
N GLU A 164 -22.61 20.48 -2.76
CA GLU A 164 -22.12 21.34 -1.70
C GLU A 164 -23.25 22.29 -1.24
N PHE A 165 -23.61 22.17 0.04
CA PHE A 165 -24.63 23.03 0.62
C PHE A 165 -23.97 24.27 1.23
N LYS A 166 -24.33 25.43 0.76
CA LYS A 166 -23.73 26.69 1.21
C LYS A 166 -23.95 26.99 2.68
N GLU A 167 -25.08 26.57 3.25
CA GLU A 167 -25.43 26.88 4.64
C GLU A 167 -25.18 25.72 5.59
N GLY A 168 -25.21 24.49 5.11
CA GLY A 168 -25.09 23.30 5.95
C GLY A 168 -23.74 22.59 5.91
N ARG A 169 -22.88 22.94 4.98
CA ARG A 169 -21.57 22.28 4.75
C ARG A 169 -21.64 20.76 4.66
N ALA A 170 -22.74 20.24 4.17
CA ALA A 170 -22.92 18.82 3.96
C ALA A 170 -22.46 18.44 2.55
N PHE A 171 -21.83 17.27 2.43
CA PHE A 171 -21.34 16.74 1.16
C PHE A 171 -21.97 15.39 0.89
N VAL A 172 -22.45 15.20 -0.32
CA VAL A 172 -22.96 13.92 -0.80
C VAL A 172 -22.10 13.48 -1.97
N LYS A 173 -21.49 12.32 -1.82
CA LYS A 173 -20.64 11.72 -2.85
C LYS A 173 -21.32 10.54 -3.51
#